data_3f458097b81322b4205c09920fcc5661
#
_entry.id   3f458097b81322b4205c09920fcc5661
#
_cell.length_a   1.000
_cell.length_b   1.000
_cell.length_c   1.000
_cell.angle_alpha   90.00
_cell.angle_beta   90.00
_cell.angle_gamma   90.00
#
_symmetry.space_group_name_H-M   'P 1'
#
loop_
_entity.id
_entity.type
_entity.pdbx_description
1 polymer ?
#
loop_
_entity_poly.entity_id
_entity_poly.type
_entity_poly.pdbx_seq_one_letter_code
_entity_poly.pdbx_strand_id
1 'polypeptide(L)'
;MNARNQPLLQRFRVHAGLFLIWKMPCLNARRQIKGGGNLRMKRLLSVCLALVIVGAAKGDEQSTSPYATAADFAKYAMKLREQALLKVEPQVFVPTSSRPTTQRFPWKMNIVTTVFWVGEQAGGNNPVPNYRSSWDFNWTTNYGGFDTPDPSARRNYIPVAFIPHQNPFYCALPYNDVTHGQFKPEAPLVIPWFKQVYTGPGQSVCKDHWIAIRKGNRTCYAQWEDCGPFRTDHFQYVFQNERPKPNLNHGAGLDVSPAVRDYLDLAPTDVTDWQFVEVRDVPSGPWRNYGENNHFVIARRQTEKRLVEKISVSAKK
;
A
#
# COMPACT_ATOMS: atom_id res chain seq x y z
N MET A 1 25.57 46.49 -32.93
CA MET A 1 26.69 45.89 -32.18
C MET A 1 26.12 44.71 -31.43
N ASN A 2 26.10 43.58 -32.03
CA ASN A 2 26.84 42.35 -31.92
C ASN A 2 27.16 41.91 -30.47
N ALA A 3 26.50 40.82 -30.02
CA ALA A 3 27.14 39.60 -29.60
C ALA A 3 26.10 38.51 -29.24
N ARG A 4 26.18 37.50 -30.03
CA ARG A 4 25.67 36.13 -29.91
C ARG A 4 26.11 35.46 -28.60
N ASN A 5 25.23 34.69 -28.00
CA ASN A 5 25.64 33.54 -27.20
C ASN A 5 24.73 32.33 -27.51
N GLN A 6 25.39 31.30 -28.06
CA GLN A 6 24.82 29.98 -28.32
C GLN A 6 24.87 29.11 -27.04
N PRO A 7 23.95 28.13 -26.84
CA PRO A 7 24.06 27.19 -25.75
C PRO A 7 24.91 25.99 -26.12
N LEU A 8 25.73 25.57 -25.17
CA LEU A 8 26.57 24.38 -25.19
C LEU A 8 25.72 23.10 -25.10
N LEU A 9 25.79 22.31 -26.18
CA LEU A 9 25.34 20.92 -26.21
C LEU A 9 26.35 20.03 -25.46
N GLN A 10 26.03 19.55 -24.27
CA GLN A 10 26.76 18.46 -23.63
C GLN A 10 26.28 17.12 -24.20
N ARG A 11 27.16 16.49 -24.98
CA ARG A 11 27.03 15.11 -25.45
C ARG A 11 27.29 14.14 -24.33
N PHE A 12 26.25 13.39 -23.90
CA PHE A 12 26.44 12.19 -23.09
C PHE A 12 26.85 11.03 -24.01
N ARG A 13 28.07 10.52 -23.79
CA ARG A 13 28.59 9.27 -24.36
C ARG A 13 27.92 8.10 -23.63
N VAL A 14 27.12 7.33 -24.34
CA VAL A 14 26.64 6.03 -23.90
C VAL A 14 27.76 5.00 -24.12
N HIS A 15 28.24 4.41 -23.06
CA HIS A 15 29.12 3.23 -23.14
C HIS A 15 28.26 2.00 -23.38
N ALA A 16 28.39 1.43 -24.58
CA ALA A 16 27.85 0.11 -24.89
C ALA A 16 28.72 -0.95 -24.26
N GLY A 17 28.19 -1.65 -23.26
CA GLY A 17 28.80 -2.86 -22.70
C GLY A 17 28.60 -4.03 -23.64
N LEU A 18 29.70 -4.62 -24.13
CA LEU A 18 29.73 -5.85 -24.91
C LEU A 18 29.22 -7.03 -24.06
N PHE A 19 28.11 -7.63 -24.49
CA PHE A 19 27.72 -8.97 -24.06
C PHE A 19 28.46 -10.00 -24.92
N LEU A 20 29.40 -10.71 -24.32
CA LEU A 20 30.03 -11.90 -24.92
C LEU A 20 29.06 -13.09 -24.82
N ILE A 21 28.46 -13.42 -25.93
CA ILE A 21 27.69 -14.66 -26.10
C ILE A 21 28.67 -15.78 -26.41
N TRP A 22 28.88 -16.71 -25.49
CA TRP A 22 29.60 -17.96 -25.74
C TRP A 22 28.68 -18.91 -26.51
N LYS A 23 28.96 -19.07 -27.81
CA LYS A 23 28.43 -20.19 -28.63
C LYS A 23 29.27 -21.43 -28.38
N MET A 24 28.69 -22.45 -27.82
CA MET A 24 29.24 -23.80 -27.86
C MET A 24 28.91 -24.46 -29.22
N PRO A 25 29.86 -25.12 -29.90
CA PRO A 25 29.61 -25.83 -31.14
C PRO A 25 29.01 -27.20 -30.86
N CYS A 26 27.92 -27.53 -31.56
CA CYS A 26 27.40 -28.89 -31.68
C CYS A 26 28.38 -29.75 -32.44
N LEU A 27 28.98 -30.74 -31.79
CA LEU A 27 29.70 -31.81 -32.42
C LEU A 27 28.75 -33.00 -32.70
N ASN A 28 28.29 -33.09 -33.94
CA ASN A 28 27.73 -34.31 -34.51
C ASN A 28 28.88 -35.28 -34.85
N ALA A 29 28.99 -36.35 -34.10
CA ALA A 29 29.84 -37.48 -34.46
C ALA A 29 29.01 -38.77 -34.45
N ARG A 30 28.38 -39.09 -35.58
CA ARG A 30 28.00 -40.47 -35.88
C ARG A 30 29.28 -41.26 -36.19
N ARG A 31 29.69 -42.17 -35.33
CA ARG A 31 30.57 -43.27 -35.69
C ARG A 31 29.96 -44.59 -35.22
N GLN A 32 29.67 -45.43 -36.19
CA GLN A 32 29.38 -46.87 -36.04
C GLN A 32 30.59 -47.51 -35.43
N ILE A 33 30.43 -48.27 -34.35
CA ILE A 33 31.41 -49.21 -33.85
C ILE A 33 30.77 -50.59 -33.88
N LYS A 34 31.28 -51.39 -34.80
CA LYS A 34 31.03 -52.83 -34.84
C LYS A 34 31.78 -53.51 -33.68
N GLY A 35 31.14 -54.46 -33.13
CA GLY A 35 31.38 -55.58 -32.31
C GLY A 35 32.75 -55.84 -31.65
N GLY A 36 32.69 -56.31 -30.42
CA GLY A 36 33.71 -57.17 -29.79
C GLY A 36 34.61 -56.38 -28.81
N GLY A 37 34.26 -56.38 -27.54
CA GLY A 37 35.17 -55.82 -26.55
C GLY A 37 34.74 -56.07 -25.12
N ASN A 38 35.40 -56.97 -24.50
CA ASN A 38 35.76 -57.18 -23.10
C ASN A 38 34.76 -56.76 -21.99
N LEU A 39 34.36 -57.77 -21.27
CA LEU A 39 33.55 -57.77 -20.05
C LEU A 39 34.06 -56.81 -18.95
N ARG A 40 35.36 -56.52 -18.94
CA ARG A 40 35.95 -55.57 -17.99
C ARG A 40 35.55 -54.11 -18.24
N MET A 41 35.39 -53.71 -19.49
CA MET A 41 35.00 -52.32 -19.82
C MET A 41 33.54 -52.08 -19.55
N LYS A 42 32.67 -53.11 -19.63
CA LYS A 42 31.24 -52.96 -19.23
C LYS A 42 31.07 -52.76 -17.73
N ARG A 43 31.95 -53.35 -16.89
CA ARG A 43 31.90 -53.11 -15.45
C ARG A 43 32.43 -51.69 -15.05
N LEU A 44 33.42 -51.15 -15.74
CA LEU A 44 33.88 -49.78 -15.53
C LEU A 44 32.85 -48.74 -15.97
N LEU A 45 32.20 -48.98 -17.13
CA LEU A 45 31.13 -48.08 -17.58
C LEU A 45 29.92 -48.10 -16.64
N SER A 46 29.56 -49.27 -16.11
CA SER A 46 28.48 -49.41 -15.14
C SER A 46 28.81 -48.73 -13.81
N VAL A 47 30.06 -48.78 -13.36
CA VAL A 47 30.49 -48.07 -12.13
C VAL A 47 30.54 -46.55 -12.35
N CYS A 48 31.01 -46.11 -13.52
CA CYS A 48 30.97 -44.67 -13.83
C CYS A 48 29.54 -44.17 -14.01
N LEU A 49 28.63 -44.93 -14.59
CA LEU A 49 27.24 -44.56 -14.72
C LEU A 49 26.53 -44.57 -13.36
N ALA A 50 26.84 -45.53 -12.49
CA ALA A 50 26.31 -45.56 -11.13
C ALA A 50 26.84 -44.38 -10.26
N LEU A 51 28.13 -44.02 -10.45
CA LEU A 51 28.70 -42.82 -9.76
C LEU A 51 28.10 -41.51 -10.28
N VAL A 52 27.76 -41.42 -11.57
CA VAL A 52 27.08 -40.21 -12.10
C VAL A 52 25.63 -40.15 -11.62
N ILE A 53 24.96 -41.30 -11.49
CA ILE A 53 23.58 -41.33 -10.95
C ILE A 53 23.55 -41.04 -9.45
N VAL A 54 24.54 -41.49 -8.66
CA VAL A 54 24.66 -41.20 -7.25
C VAL A 54 25.10 -39.73 -7.03
N GLY A 55 25.92 -39.17 -7.96
CA GLY A 55 26.26 -37.74 -7.93
C GLY A 55 25.10 -36.82 -8.32
N ALA A 56 24.17 -37.25 -9.19
CA ALA A 56 22.99 -36.52 -9.56
C ALA A 56 21.88 -36.61 -8.50
N ALA A 57 21.88 -37.67 -7.68
CA ALA A 57 20.91 -37.84 -6.60
C ALA A 57 21.26 -37.07 -5.30
N LYS A 58 22.42 -36.42 -5.25
CA LYS A 58 22.80 -35.51 -4.14
C LYS A 58 22.69 -34.03 -4.51
N GLY A 59 21.98 -33.69 -5.56
CA GLY A 59 21.80 -32.33 -6.07
C GLY A 59 20.41 -31.73 -5.85
N ASP A 60 19.47 -32.46 -5.29
CA ASP A 60 18.12 -31.95 -4.96
C ASP A 60 17.81 -32.16 -3.46
N GLU A 61 18.67 -31.66 -2.57
CA GLU A 61 18.08 -30.86 -1.52
C GLU A 61 17.60 -29.58 -2.24
N GLN A 62 16.40 -29.62 -2.81
CA GLN A 62 15.61 -28.41 -2.92
C GLN A 62 15.67 -27.79 -1.54
N SER A 63 16.59 -26.84 -1.38
CA SER A 63 16.42 -25.79 -0.41
C SER A 63 15.04 -25.26 -0.71
N THR A 64 14.05 -25.78 -0.02
CA THR A 64 12.71 -25.21 0.02
C THR A 64 12.89 -23.87 0.70
N SER A 65 13.53 -22.96 -0.08
CA SER A 65 13.48 -21.56 0.27
C SER A 65 12.01 -21.27 0.43
N PRO A 66 11.54 -20.84 1.62
CA PRO A 66 10.14 -20.49 1.83
C PRO A 66 9.73 -19.31 0.93
N TYR A 67 10.55 -18.95 -0.05
CA TYR A 67 10.41 -17.82 -0.95
C TYR A 67 10.43 -18.28 -2.39
N ALA A 68 9.23 -18.45 -2.97
CA ALA A 68 9.09 -18.79 -4.37
C ALA A 68 9.35 -17.58 -5.29
N THR A 69 9.20 -16.36 -4.78
CA THR A 69 9.35 -15.11 -5.53
C THR A 69 10.11 -14.04 -4.73
N ALA A 70 10.63 -13.02 -5.42
CA ALA A 70 11.22 -11.84 -4.77
C ALA A 70 10.24 -11.15 -3.79
N ALA A 71 8.94 -11.18 -4.10
CA ALA A 71 7.90 -10.66 -3.22
C ALA A 71 7.75 -11.48 -1.94
N ASP A 72 7.87 -12.80 -2.01
CA ASP A 72 7.81 -13.67 -0.84
C ASP A 72 9.05 -13.51 0.04
N PHE A 73 10.22 -13.33 -0.58
CA PHE A 73 11.45 -12.99 0.13
C PHE A 73 11.32 -11.64 0.86
N ALA A 74 10.78 -10.62 0.20
CA ALA A 74 10.57 -9.30 0.80
C ALA A 74 9.63 -9.38 2.02
N LYS A 75 8.52 -10.12 1.90
CA LYS A 75 7.60 -10.37 3.03
C LYS A 75 8.29 -11.05 4.21
N TYR A 76 9.12 -12.03 3.94
CA TYR A 76 9.85 -12.74 5.00
C TYR A 76 10.93 -11.86 5.64
N ALA A 77 11.69 -11.12 4.86
CA ALA A 77 12.66 -10.17 5.35
C ALA A 77 12.00 -9.10 6.24
N MET A 78 10.82 -8.61 5.85
CA MET A 78 10.00 -7.72 6.69
C MET A 78 9.65 -8.36 8.02
N LYS A 79 9.14 -9.60 7.98
CA LYS A 79 8.74 -10.33 9.19
C LYS A 79 9.92 -10.55 10.14
N LEU A 80 11.09 -10.92 9.61
CA LEU A 80 12.29 -11.07 10.44
C LEU A 80 12.76 -9.76 11.06
N ARG A 81 12.74 -8.66 10.27
CA ARG A 81 13.09 -7.34 10.78
C ARG A 81 12.11 -6.87 11.85
N GLU A 82 10.80 -7.05 11.62
CA GLU A 82 9.76 -6.77 12.61
C GLU A 82 10.01 -7.54 13.90
N GLN A 83 10.26 -8.85 13.82
CA GLN A 83 10.55 -9.69 14.99
C GLN A 83 11.82 -9.25 15.72
N ALA A 84 12.86 -8.87 14.99
CA ALA A 84 14.12 -8.39 15.58
C ALA A 84 13.90 -7.05 16.30
N LEU A 85 13.18 -6.11 15.70
CA LEU A 85 12.88 -4.81 16.30
C LEU A 85 11.97 -4.95 17.54
N LEU A 86 10.96 -5.83 17.49
CA LEU A 86 10.12 -6.12 18.66
C LEU A 86 10.89 -6.69 19.86
N LYS A 87 12.05 -7.32 19.61
CA LYS A 87 12.94 -7.79 20.69
C LYS A 87 13.81 -6.69 21.28
N VAL A 88 14.10 -5.65 20.51
CA VAL A 88 15.01 -4.57 20.91
C VAL A 88 14.24 -3.36 21.45
N GLU A 89 13.06 -3.06 20.91
CA GLU A 89 12.24 -1.96 21.41
C GLU A 89 11.58 -2.33 22.73
N PRO A 90 11.75 -1.53 23.80
CA PRO A 90 11.01 -1.73 25.03
C PRO A 90 9.52 -1.59 24.73
N GLN A 91 8.72 -2.56 25.21
CA GLN A 91 7.26 -2.46 25.19
C GLN A 91 6.86 -1.25 26.04
N VAL A 92 6.74 -0.09 25.40
CA VAL A 92 6.27 1.11 26.09
C VAL A 92 4.78 0.93 26.34
N PHE A 93 4.44 0.46 27.52
CA PHE A 93 3.08 0.45 28.02
C PHE A 93 2.70 1.90 28.35
N VAL A 94 1.96 2.55 27.45
CA VAL A 94 1.32 3.82 27.78
C VAL A 94 0.10 3.50 28.67
N PRO A 95 0.15 3.78 29.97
CA PRO A 95 -0.99 3.49 30.81
C PRO A 95 -2.21 4.28 30.30
N THR A 96 -3.30 3.56 30.09
CA THR A 96 -4.58 4.18 29.74
C THR A 96 -4.95 5.12 30.89
N SER A 97 -4.97 6.42 30.65
CA SER A 97 -5.49 7.37 31.61
C SER A 97 -6.94 7.01 31.91
N SER A 98 -7.22 6.61 33.15
CA SER A 98 -8.57 6.28 33.62
C SER A 98 -9.47 7.51 33.80
N ARG A 99 -8.99 8.73 33.46
CA ARG A 99 -9.82 9.93 33.40
C ARG A 99 -10.71 9.84 32.16
N PRO A 100 -12.03 9.96 32.27
CA PRO A 100 -12.89 10.15 31.13
C PRO A 100 -12.46 11.43 30.42
N THR A 101 -11.65 11.30 29.41
CA THR A 101 -11.35 12.39 28.51
C THR A 101 -12.63 12.71 27.76
N THR A 102 -13.00 13.97 27.71
CA THR A 102 -14.09 14.50 26.89
C THR A 102 -13.87 14.20 25.39
N GLN A 103 -12.72 13.69 25.05
CA GLN A 103 -12.31 13.33 23.70
C GLN A 103 -12.62 11.84 23.46
N ARG A 104 -13.57 11.58 22.60
CA ARG A 104 -14.05 10.22 22.26
C ARG A 104 -12.96 9.36 21.62
N PHE A 105 -12.08 9.99 20.83
CA PHE A 105 -10.96 9.33 20.15
C PHE A 105 -9.65 10.05 20.49
N PRO A 106 -8.74 9.40 21.22
CA PRO A 106 -7.45 10.00 21.57
C PRO A 106 -6.54 10.13 20.36
N TRP A 107 -5.67 11.15 20.38
CA TRP A 107 -4.62 11.30 19.40
C TRP A 107 -3.58 10.19 19.49
N LYS A 108 -3.21 9.62 18.35
CA LYS A 108 -2.05 8.78 18.17
C LYS A 108 -0.88 9.70 17.79
N MET A 109 0.05 9.85 18.72
CA MET A 109 1.13 10.83 18.61
C MET A 109 2.38 10.24 17.95
N ASN A 110 3.11 11.07 17.18
CA ASN A 110 4.41 10.73 16.62
C ASN A 110 4.35 9.44 15.78
N ILE A 111 3.45 9.39 14.82
CA ILE A 111 3.29 8.25 13.92
C ILE A 111 4.09 8.50 12.64
N VAL A 112 4.99 7.59 12.31
CA VAL A 112 5.65 7.59 11.00
C VAL A 112 4.59 7.41 9.93
N THR A 113 4.58 8.37 8.99
CA THR A 113 3.55 8.50 7.95
C THR A 113 4.21 8.51 6.59
N THR A 114 3.71 7.69 5.68
CA THR A 114 4.18 7.57 4.30
C THR A 114 3.11 8.02 3.32
N VAL A 115 3.52 8.23 2.07
CA VAL A 115 2.62 8.67 1.00
C VAL A 115 2.38 7.52 0.05
N PHE A 116 1.13 7.27 -0.30
CA PHE A 116 0.70 6.30 -1.29
C PHE A 116 -0.38 6.90 -2.19
N TRP A 117 -0.68 6.29 -3.33
CA TRP A 117 -1.68 6.85 -4.23
C TRP A 117 -2.41 5.78 -5.05
N VAL A 118 -3.65 6.11 -5.44
CA VAL A 118 -4.44 5.27 -6.34
C VAL A 118 -3.70 5.09 -7.66
N GLY A 119 -3.45 3.84 -8.06
CA GLY A 119 -2.71 3.49 -9.27
C GLY A 119 -1.19 3.43 -9.09
N GLU A 120 -0.67 3.55 -7.88
CA GLU A 120 0.76 3.34 -7.60
C GLU A 120 1.19 1.95 -8.03
N GLN A 121 2.33 1.89 -8.75
CA GLN A 121 2.94 0.64 -9.19
C GLN A 121 3.65 -0.04 -8.02
N ALA A 122 3.69 -1.38 -8.04
CA ALA A 122 4.58 -2.09 -7.14
C ALA A 122 6.04 -1.76 -7.44
N GLY A 123 6.83 -1.46 -6.41
CA GLY A 123 8.26 -1.15 -6.54
C GLY A 123 8.86 -0.62 -5.25
N GLY A 124 10.18 -0.64 -5.16
CA GLY A 124 10.88 -0.12 -4.00
C GLY A 124 10.38 -0.72 -2.68
N ASN A 125 9.88 0.14 -1.80
CA ASN A 125 9.33 -0.26 -0.50
C ASN A 125 7.82 -0.55 -0.53
N ASN A 126 7.17 -0.46 -1.69
CA ASN A 126 5.77 -0.83 -1.88
C ASN A 126 5.65 -2.09 -2.73
N PRO A 127 5.56 -3.31 -2.13
CA PRO A 127 5.51 -4.56 -2.90
C PRO A 127 4.15 -4.83 -3.55
N VAL A 128 3.11 -4.06 -3.22
CA VAL A 128 1.74 -4.27 -3.70
C VAL A 128 1.28 -3.06 -4.50
N PRO A 129 0.82 -3.24 -5.74
CA PRO A 129 0.31 -2.12 -6.53
C PRO A 129 -1.06 -1.67 -6.02
N ASN A 130 -1.32 -0.35 -6.02
CA ASN A 130 -2.55 0.26 -5.52
C ASN A 130 -3.59 0.52 -6.63
N TYR A 131 -3.78 -0.44 -7.56
CA TYR A 131 -4.88 -0.38 -8.55
C TYR A 131 -6.24 -0.66 -7.91
N ARG A 132 -6.21 -1.37 -6.80
CA ARG A 132 -7.35 -1.72 -5.96
C ARG A 132 -7.01 -1.41 -4.51
N SER A 133 -8.02 -1.07 -3.73
CA SER A 133 -7.89 -1.03 -2.28
C SER A 133 -8.37 -2.35 -1.65
N SER A 134 -8.20 -2.48 -0.35
CA SER A 134 -8.73 -3.61 0.41
C SER A 134 -10.25 -3.76 0.33
N TRP A 135 -10.97 -2.67 -0.02
CA TRP A 135 -12.43 -2.61 -0.05
C TRP A 135 -13.01 -2.18 -1.40
N ASP A 136 -12.17 -1.78 -2.37
CA ASP A 136 -12.57 -1.39 -3.72
C ASP A 136 -11.67 -2.07 -4.76
N PHE A 137 -12.20 -3.15 -5.37
CA PHE A 137 -11.47 -3.92 -6.37
C PHE A 137 -11.24 -3.17 -7.69
N ASN A 138 -12.00 -2.10 -7.95
CA ASN A 138 -11.91 -1.26 -9.14
C ASN A 138 -11.46 0.15 -8.78
N TRP A 139 -10.62 0.31 -7.76
CA TRP A 139 -10.31 1.59 -7.15
C TRP A 139 -9.87 2.65 -8.15
N THR A 140 -8.92 2.32 -9.04
CA THR A 140 -8.47 3.24 -10.10
C THR A 140 -9.62 3.72 -10.99
N THR A 141 -10.51 2.81 -11.41
CA THR A 141 -11.68 3.16 -12.24
C THR A 141 -12.67 4.00 -11.46
N ASN A 142 -12.97 3.61 -10.23
CA ASN A 142 -13.94 4.31 -9.37
C ASN A 142 -13.41 5.67 -8.91
N TYR A 143 -12.10 5.83 -8.78
CA TYR A 143 -11.45 7.12 -8.51
C TYR A 143 -11.49 8.05 -9.75
N GLY A 144 -11.52 7.48 -10.94
CA GLY A 144 -11.55 8.20 -12.21
C GLY A 144 -10.20 8.28 -12.92
N GLY A 145 -9.18 7.56 -12.44
CA GLY A 145 -7.84 7.52 -12.99
C GLY A 145 -6.75 7.30 -11.94
N PHE A 146 -5.49 7.55 -12.30
CA PHE A 146 -4.36 7.48 -11.37
C PHE A 146 -4.20 8.79 -10.61
N ASP A 147 -4.09 8.71 -9.27
CA ASP A 147 -3.78 9.87 -8.45
C ASP A 147 -2.26 10.09 -8.46
N THR A 148 -1.80 11.09 -9.22
CA THR A 148 -0.37 11.33 -9.37
C THR A 148 0.25 11.96 -8.11
N PRO A 149 1.42 11.48 -7.64
CA PRO A 149 2.16 12.12 -6.56
C PRO A 149 2.98 13.33 -7.02
N ASP A 150 3.10 13.58 -8.34
CA ASP A 150 3.86 14.70 -8.88
C ASP A 150 3.14 16.04 -8.60
N PRO A 151 3.72 16.95 -7.78
CA PRO A 151 3.10 18.23 -7.48
C PRO A 151 2.81 19.09 -8.73
N SER A 152 3.61 18.96 -9.79
CA SER A 152 3.43 19.71 -11.05
C SER A 152 2.17 19.28 -11.81
N ALA A 153 1.75 18.02 -11.62
CA ALA A 153 0.54 17.46 -12.23
C ALA A 153 -0.70 17.57 -11.32
N ARG A 154 -0.63 18.41 -10.27
CA ARG A 154 -1.71 18.61 -9.29
C ARG A 154 -2.05 20.09 -9.15
N ARG A 155 -3.33 20.38 -8.92
CA ARG A 155 -3.82 21.73 -8.60
C ARG A 155 -4.99 21.61 -7.63
N ASN A 156 -5.02 22.47 -6.61
CA ASN A 156 -6.09 22.47 -5.60
C ASN A 156 -6.32 21.07 -4.99
N TYR A 157 -5.22 20.33 -4.74
CA TYR A 157 -5.19 18.99 -4.12
C TYR A 157 -5.75 17.86 -4.99
N ILE A 158 -6.01 18.09 -6.28
CA ILE A 158 -6.47 17.05 -7.22
C ILE A 158 -5.56 16.95 -8.45
N PRO A 159 -5.54 15.81 -9.17
CA PRO A 159 -4.90 15.71 -10.46
C PRO A 159 -5.43 16.75 -11.45
N VAL A 160 -4.54 17.33 -12.27
CA VAL A 160 -4.95 18.28 -13.33
C VAL A 160 -5.71 17.57 -14.45
N ALA A 161 -5.42 16.28 -14.67
CA ALA A 161 -5.95 15.50 -15.78
C ALA A 161 -7.45 15.17 -15.66
N PHE A 162 -8.00 15.10 -14.44
CA PHE A 162 -9.41 14.76 -14.21
C PHE A 162 -9.88 15.23 -12.82
N ILE A 163 -11.20 15.29 -12.64
CA ILE A 163 -11.82 15.50 -11.33
C ILE A 163 -12.06 14.14 -10.69
N PRO A 164 -11.49 13.86 -9.51
CA PRO A 164 -11.69 12.59 -8.83
C PRO A 164 -13.17 12.32 -8.50
N HIS A 165 -13.63 11.10 -8.78
CA HIS A 165 -14.97 10.65 -8.42
C HIS A 165 -15.05 10.19 -6.96
N GLN A 166 -13.91 9.91 -6.31
CA GLN A 166 -13.79 9.66 -4.88
C GLN A 166 -13.02 10.80 -4.20
N ASN A 167 -13.10 10.85 -2.86
CA ASN A 167 -12.44 11.91 -2.11
C ASN A 167 -10.91 11.84 -2.28
N PRO A 168 -10.24 12.90 -2.77
CA PRO A 168 -8.78 12.90 -2.91
C PRO A 168 -8.04 12.96 -1.57
N PHE A 169 -8.71 13.31 -0.49
CA PHE A 169 -8.17 13.24 0.87
C PHE A 169 -8.49 11.87 1.47
N TYR A 170 -7.66 10.87 1.17
CA TYR A 170 -7.78 9.51 1.66
C TYR A 170 -6.55 9.06 2.43
N CYS A 171 -6.70 8.01 3.21
CA CYS A 171 -5.63 7.40 4.00
C CYS A 171 -5.78 5.88 4.07
N ALA A 172 -4.73 5.21 4.54
CA ALA A 172 -4.74 3.81 4.91
C ALA A 172 -4.24 3.62 6.34
N LEU A 173 -4.89 2.74 7.08
CA LEU A 173 -4.50 2.30 8.42
C LEU A 173 -4.31 0.78 8.43
N PRO A 174 -3.40 0.22 9.24
CA PRO A 174 -3.00 -1.19 9.16
C PRO A 174 -4.01 -2.16 9.78
N TYR A 175 -5.27 -2.03 9.43
CA TYR A 175 -6.33 -2.95 9.83
C TYR A 175 -7.42 -3.06 8.77
N ASN A 176 -7.80 -4.29 8.42
CA ASN A 176 -8.97 -4.62 7.63
C ASN A 176 -9.95 -5.37 8.52
N ASP A 177 -11.16 -4.89 8.64
CA ASP A 177 -12.23 -5.50 9.43
C ASP A 177 -12.88 -6.71 8.71
N VAL A 178 -12.69 -6.83 7.38
CA VAL A 178 -13.28 -7.90 6.55
C VAL A 178 -12.19 -8.78 5.95
N THR A 179 -12.38 -10.10 6.03
CA THR A 179 -11.52 -11.09 5.38
C THR A 179 -12.39 -12.16 4.72
N HIS A 180 -12.16 -12.44 3.44
CA HIS A 180 -12.95 -13.41 2.64
C HIS A 180 -14.47 -13.16 2.71
N GLY A 181 -14.89 -11.90 2.68
CA GLY A 181 -16.29 -11.50 2.73
C GLY A 181 -16.95 -11.67 4.10
N GLN A 182 -16.19 -11.90 5.15
CA GLN A 182 -16.67 -12.02 6.52
C GLN A 182 -15.94 -11.02 7.43
N PHE A 183 -16.63 -10.52 8.44
CA PHE A 183 -15.97 -9.73 9.48
C PHE A 183 -15.00 -10.59 10.28
N LYS A 184 -13.88 -10.00 10.64
CA LYS A 184 -12.97 -10.62 11.62
C LYS A 184 -13.66 -10.73 12.98
N PRO A 185 -13.40 -11.80 13.76
CA PRO A 185 -14.08 -12.03 15.04
C PRO A 185 -13.95 -10.89 16.05
N GLU A 186 -12.83 -10.20 16.03
CA GLU A 186 -12.57 -9.06 16.91
C GLU A 186 -13.25 -7.77 16.45
N ALA A 187 -13.59 -7.61 15.18
CA ALA A 187 -14.10 -6.36 14.61
C ALA A 187 -15.32 -5.78 15.39
N PRO A 188 -16.37 -6.56 15.74
CA PRO A 188 -17.49 -6.05 16.50
C PRO A 188 -17.14 -5.62 17.94
N LEU A 189 -16.00 -6.08 18.45
CA LEU A 189 -15.55 -5.84 19.83
C LEU A 189 -14.62 -4.62 19.93
N VAL A 190 -13.83 -4.38 18.87
CA VAL A 190 -12.77 -3.35 18.90
C VAL A 190 -13.12 -2.08 18.17
N ILE A 191 -14.04 -2.13 17.18
CA ILE A 191 -14.44 -0.95 16.41
C ILE A 191 -15.53 -0.19 17.14
N PRO A 192 -15.29 1.04 17.61
CA PRO A 192 -16.23 1.75 18.48
C PRO A 192 -17.59 2.04 17.85
N TRP A 193 -17.62 2.20 16.53
CA TRP A 193 -18.84 2.55 15.76
C TRP A 193 -19.45 1.34 15.03
N PHE A 194 -18.94 0.11 15.24
CA PHE A 194 -19.38 -1.07 14.49
C PHE A 194 -20.90 -1.20 14.39
N LYS A 195 -21.58 -1.15 15.53
CA LYS A 195 -23.05 -1.32 15.58
C LYS A 195 -23.82 -0.20 14.88
N GLN A 196 -23.26 1.02 14.83
CA GLN A 196 -23.92 2.18 14.28
C GLN A 196 -23.91 2.20 12.76
N VAL A 197 -22.85 1.65 12.13
CA VAL A 197 -22.66 1.69 10.67
C VAL A 197 -22.75 0.33 10.00
N TYR A 198 -22.99 -0.74 10.76
CA TYR A 198 -23.18 -2.08 10.21
C TYR A 198 -24.39 -2.13 9.27
N THR A 199 -24.16 -2.47 8.00
CA THR A 199 -25.20 -2.56 6.96
C THR A 199 -25.42 -3.99 6.46
N GLY A 200 -24.48 -4.90 6.70
CA GLY A 200 -24.56 -6.30 6.28
C GLY A 200 -23.22 -7.02 6.32
N PRO A 201 -23.23 -8.35 6.15
CA PRO A 201 -22.00 -9.13 6.16
C PRO A 201 -21.08 -8.73 5.01
N GLY A 202 -19.77 -8.69 5.28
CA GLY A 202 -18.73 -8.43 4.29
C GLY A 202 -18.60 -6.99 3.80
N GLN A 203 -19.43 -6.08 4.28
CA GLN A 203 -19.30 -4.64 4.00
C GLN A 203 -18.53 -3.96 5.12
N SER A 204 -17.33 -3.47 4.83
CA SER A 204 -16.48 -2.82 5.82
C SER A 204 -17.19 -1.70 6.56
N VAL A 205 -17.04 -1.64 7.88
CA VAL A 205 -17.46 -0.52 8.73
C VAL A 205 -16.32 0.46 9.00
N CYS A 206 -15.11 0.16 8.50
CA CYS A 206 -13.95 1.04 8.55
C CYS A 206 -13.87 1.97 7.34
N LYS A 207 -14.27 1.46 6.16
CA LYS A 207 -14.27 2.24 4.93
C LYS A 207 -15.09 3.52 5.08
N ASP A 208 -14.62 4.61 4.45
CA ASP A 208 -15.22 5.94 4.49
C ASP A 208 -15.20 6.64 5.87
N HIS A 209 -14.61 6.02 6.92
CA HIS A 209 -14.50 6.66 8.23
C HIS A 209 -13.44 7.77 8.22
N TRP A 210 -13.72 8.86 8.96
CA TRP A 210 -12.86 10.03 8.95
C TRP A 210 -11.79 9.98 10.03
N ILE A 211 -10.60 10.49 9.67
CA ILE A 211 -9.52 10.80 10.61
C ILE A 211 -9.10 12.26 10.49
N ALA A 212 -8.66 12.84 11.59
CA ALA A 212 -7.88 14.07 11.60
C ALA A 212 -6.39 13.72 11.63
N ILE A 213 -5.58 14.40 10.83
CA ILE A 213 -4.13 14.21 10.73
C ILE A 213 -3.48 15.57 10.99
N ARG A 214 -2.48 15.61 11.86
CA ARG A 214 -1.84 16.87 12.26
C ARG A 214 -0.33 16.82 12.09
N LYS A 215 0.24 17.89 11.54
CA LYS A 215 1.67 18.19 11.56
C LYS A 215 1.87 19.65 12.03
N GLY A 216 2.56 19.82 13.15
CA GLY A 216 2.73 21.14 13.74
C GLY A 216 1.38 21.82 14.05
N ASN A 217 1.15 22.99 13.48
CA ASN A 217 -0.09 23.77 13.64
C ASN A 217 -1.14 23.53 12.54
N ARG A 218 -0.86 22.64 11.56
CA ARG A 218 -1.78 22.33 10.45
C ARG A 218 -2.51 21.01 10.73
N THR A 219 -3.81 20.99 10.48
CA THR A 219 -4.64 19.80 10.60
C THR A 219 -5.39 19.57 9.29
N CYS A 220 -5.34 18.35 8.79
CA CYS A 220 -6.04 17.85 7.62
C CYS A 220 -7.04 16.78 8.04
N TYR A 221 -8.04 16.53 7.19
CA TYR A 221 -9.01 15.47 7.42
C TYR A 221 -9.08 14.57 6.20
N ALA A 222 -9.11 13.26 6.41
CA ALA A 222 -9.10 12.27 5.35
C ALA A 222 -10.07 11.12 5.65
N GLN A 223 -10.57 10.46 4.59
CA GLN A 223 -11.36 9.25 4.69
C GLN A 223 -10.47 8.02 4.66
N TRP A 224 -10.79 7.02 5.44
CA TRP A 224 -10.08 5.75 5.47
C TRP A 224 -10.56 4.87 4.34
N GLU A 225 -9.75 4.71 3.28
CA GLU A 225 -10.12 4.05 2.02
C GLU A 225 -9.35 2.76 1.74
N ASP A 226 -8.27 2.50 2.48
CA ASP A 226 -7.45 1.29 2.27
C ASP A 226 -6.83 0.79 3.57
N CYS A 227 -6.26 -0.41 3.54
CA CYS A 227 -5.57 -1.05 4.66
C CYS A 227 -4.07 -1.10 4.41
N GLY A 228 -3.32 -0.46 5.27
CA GLY A 228 -1.85 -0.34 5.21
C GLY A 228 -1.34 0.70 6.22
N PRO A 229 -0.04 0.90 6.28
CA PRO A 229 1.03 0.24 5.54
C PRO A 229 1.30 -1.20 5.99
N PHE A 230 1.59 -2.07 5.04
CA PHE A 230 2.09 -3.43 5.17
C PHE A 230 1.22 -4.45 5.94
N ARG A 231 0.34 -4.01 6.80
CA ARG A 231 -0.47 -4.88 7.68
C ARG A 231 -1.95 -4.60 7.51
N THR A 232 -2.73 -5.64 7.78
CA THR A 232 -4.19 -5.58 7.73
C THR A 232 -4.83 -6.19 8.99
N ASP A 233 -4.03 -6.40 10.05
CA ASP A 233 -4.43 -7.15 11.25
C ASP A 233 -4.08 -6.46 12.58
N HIS A 234 -3.65 -5.18 12.53
CA HIS A 234 -3.11 -4.52 13.72
C HIS A 234 -4.16 -3.65 14.45
N PHE A 235 -5.27 -4.27 14.89
CA PHE A 235 -6.33 -3.55 15.60
C PHE A 235 -5.87 -2.94 16.93
N GLN A 236 -4.88 -3.54 17.59
CA GLN A 236 -4.33 -3.02 18.85
C GLN A 236 -3.72 -1.63 18.69
N TYR A 237 -3.06 -1.37 17.55
CA TYR A 237 -2.59 -0.03 17.21
C TYR A 237 -3.75 0.86 16.79
N VAL A 238 -4.59 0.41 15.87
CA VAL A 238 -5.61 1.25 15.25
C VAL A 238 -6.67 1.69 16.27
N PHE A 239 -7.20 0.77 17.10
CA PHE A 239 -8.30 1.04 18.02
C PHE A 239 -7.91 1.07 19.50
N GLN A 240 -6.71 0.59 19.85
CA GLN A 240 -6.22 0.56 21.22
C GLN A 240 -4.97 1.45 21.37
N ASN A 241 -4.04 1.11 22.27
CA ASN A 241 -2.93 1.97 22.66
C ASN A 241 -1.55 1.45 22.24
N GLU A 242 -1.47 0.41 21.39
CA GLU A 242 -0.18 -0.04 20.88
C GLU A 242 0.43 0.97 19.91
N ARG A 243 1.74 0.88 19.75
CA ARG A 243 2.47 1.59 18.69
C ARG A 243 2.40 0.79 17.38
N PRO A 244 2.59 1.43 16.22
CA PRO A 244 2.76 0.70 14.97
C PRO A 244 3.88 -0.32 15.08
N LYS A 245 3.66 -1.53 14.57
CA LYS A 245 4.72 -2.55 14.51
C LYS A 245 5.78 -2.18 13.49
N PRO A 246 7.05 -2.52 13.76
CA PRO A 246 8.15 -2.28 12.84
C PRO A 246 7.87 -2.84 11.43
N ASN A 247 8.25 -2.07 10.42
CA ASN A 247 8.14 -2.45 9.01
C ASN A 247 9.26 -1.79 8.18
N LEU A 248 9.32 -2.06 6.87
CA LEU A 248 10.37 -1.55 5.96
C LEU A 248 10.38 -0.02 5.86
N ASN A 249 9.25 0.65 6.11
CA ASN A 249 9.13 2.10 6.10
C ASN A 249 9.22 2.69 7.51
N HIS A 250 10.29 2.33 8.24
CA HIS A 250 10.61 2.87 9.57
C HIS A 250 9.51 2.70 10.61
N GLY A 251 8.69 1.65 10.50
CA GLY A 251 7.56 1.43 11.40
C GLY A 251 6.38 2.36 11.10
N ALA A 252 6.17 2.73 9.83
CA ALA A 252 5.03 3.54 9.43
C ALA A 252 3.71 2.92 9.88
N GLY A 253 2.83 3.75 10.43
CA GLY A 253 1.53 3.36 10.94
C GLY A 253 0.37 4.07 10.24
N LEU A 254 0.69 4.95 9.30
CA LEU A 254 -0.29 5.70 8.52
C LEU A 254 0.25 5.92 7.12
N ASP A 255 -0.56 5.64 6.11
CA ASP A 255 -0.32 6.08 4.74
C ASP A 255 -1.33 7.14 4.35
N VAL A 256 -0.91 8.16 3.62
CA VAL A 256 -1.76 9.29 3.23
C VAL A 256 -1.68 9.58 1.74
N SER A 257 -2.76 10.12 1.19
CA SER A 257 -2.84 10.54 -0.20
C SER A 257 -1.92 11.72 -0.53
N PRO A 258 -1.60 11.95 -1.82
CA PRO A 258 -0.91 13.15 -2.27
C PRO A 258 -1.62 14.45 -1.85
N ALA A 259 -2.96 14.46 -1.79
CA ALA A 259 -3.73 15.63 -1.33
C ALA A 259 -3.45 15.97 0.14
N VAL A 260 -3.38 14.96 1.01
CA VAL A 260 -3.02 15.13 2.43
C VAL A 260 -1.58 15.60 2.59
N ARG A 261 -0.65 14.96 1.85
CA ARG A 261 0.76 15.36 1.80
C ARG A 261 0.89 16.84 1.42
N ASP A 262 0.26 17.25 0.31
CA ASP A 262 0.34 18.61 -0.22
C ASP A 262 -0.26 19.63 0.77
N TYR A 263 -1.36 19.27 1.44
CA TYR A 263 -1.99 20.15 2.43
C TYR A 263 -1.13 20.33 3.69
N LEU A 264 -0.56 19.26 4.21
CA LEU A 264 0.26 19.27 5.43
C LEU A 264 1.73 19.61 5.18
N ASP A 265 2.15 19.68 3.92
CA ASP A 265 3.55 19.88 3.51
C ASP A 265 4.46 18.75 4.07
N LEU A 266 4.09 17.51 3.77
CA LEU A 266 4.82 16.33 4.24
C LEU A 266 5.96 15.96 3.29
N ALA A 267 7.08 15.54 3.86
CA ALA A 267 8.08 14.75 3.15
C ALA A 267 7.50 13.37 2.73
N PRO A 268 8.13 12.63 1.80
CA PRO A 268 7.68 11.29 1.40
C PRO A 268 7.55 10.29 2.58
N THR A 269 8.38 10.47 3.62
CA THR A 269 8.24 9.86 4.94
C THR A 269 8.37 10.97 5.97
N ASP A 270 7.39 11.09 6.83
CA ASP A 270 7.31 12.16 7.81
C ASP A 270 6.71 11.63 9.14
N VAL A 271 6.56 12.50 10.13
CA VAL A 271 5.93 12.15 11.40
C VAL A 271 4.71 13.04 11.60
N THR A 272 3.57 12.41 11.85
CA THR A 272 2.30 13.10 12.11
C THR A 272 1.62 12.56 13.36
N ASP A 273 0.62 13.27 13.82
CA ASP A 273 -0.35 12.76 14.79
C ASP A 273 -1.68 12.53 14.08
N TRP A 274 -2.44 11.51 14.50
CA TRP A 274 -3.77 11.29 13.96
C TRP A 274 -4.78 10.82 15.01
N GLN A 275 -6.07 11.03 14.75
CA GLN A 275 -7.17 10.52 15.55
C GLN A 275 -8.39 10.27 14.69
N PHE A 276 -9.28 9.35 15.09
CA PHE A 276 -10.61 9.24 14.50
C PHE A 276 -11.46 10.45 14.83
N VAL A 277 -12.32 10.83 13.89
CA VAL A 277 -13.31 11.91 14.07
C VAL A 277 -14.66 11.50 13.50
N GLU A 278 -15.73 11.97 14.12
CA GLU A 278 -17.07 11.83 13.57
C GLU A 278 -17.26 12.81 12.40
N VAL A 279 -18.11 12.45 11.43
CA VAL A 279 -18.41 13.32 10.26
C VAL A 279 -18.81 14.73 10.67
N ARG A 280 -19.64 14.86 11.71
CA ARG A 280 -20.10 16.17 12.24
C ARG A 280 -18.97 17.05 12.77
N ASP A 281 -17.86 16.45 13.22
CA ASP A 281 -16.73 17.15 13.82
C ASP A 281 -15.65 17.50 12.77
N VAL A 282 -15.81 17.08 11.53
CA VAL A 282 -14.93 17.47 10.41
C VAL A 282 -15.23 18.92 10.02
N PRO A 283 -14.30 19.87 10.17
CA PRO A 283 -14.53 21.27 9.84
C PRO A 283 -14.54 21.52 8.32
N SER A 284 -14.95 22.70 7.91
CA SER A 284 -14.86 23.13 6.51
C SER A 284 -13.41 23.14 6.03
N GLY A 285 -13.20 22.67 4.80
CA GLY A 285 -11.87 22.56 4.20
C GLY A 285 -11.91 21.86 2.84
N PRO A 286 -10.76 21.76 2.14
CA PRO A 286 -10.71 21.19 0.80
C PRO A 286 -11.14 19.71 0.75
N TRP A 287 -11.01 18.98 1.83
CA TRP A 287 -11.46 17.58 1.98
C TRP A 287 -12.98 17.38 1.87
N ARG A 288 -13.79 18.44 1.87
CA ARG A 288 -15.25 18.38 1.70
C ARG A 288 -15.72 18.60 0.26
N ASN A 289 -14.81 18.85 -0.69
CA ASN A 289 -15.18 19.40 -1.99
C ASN A 289 -15.47 18.34 -3.06
N TYR A 290 -14.79 17.21 -3.03
CA TYR A 290 -14.80 16.19 -4.09
C TYR A 290 -15.18 14.82 -3.55
N GLY A 291 -15.61 13.96 -4.45
CA GLY A 291 -15.86 12.54 -4.21
C GLY A 291 -17.34 12.20 -4.01
N GLU A 292 -17.80 11.20 -4.73
CA GLU A 292 -19.16 10.66 -4.62
C GLU A 292 -19.36 9.81 -3.36
N ASN A 293 -18.24 9.31 -2.78
CA ASN A 293 -18.17 8.67 -1.47
C ASN A 293 -18.05 9.67 -0.30
N ASN A 294 -17.93 10.96 -0.59
CA ASN A 294 -17.75 12.00 0.41
C ASN A 294 -19.07 12.39 1.06
N HIS A 295 -19.19 12.20 2.36
CA HIS A 295 -20.39 12.51 3.15
C HIS A 295 -20.93 13.93 2.90
N PHE A 296 -20.04 14.91 2.75
CA PHE A 296 -20.43 16.31 2.53
C PHE A 296 -20.93 16.57 1.12
N VAL A 297 -20.35 15.92 0.13
CA VAL A 297 -20.82 15.99 -1.28
C VAL A 297 -22.17 15.32 -1.41
N ILE A 298 -22.33 14.13 -0.81
CA ILE A 298 -23.62 13.40 -0.77
C ILE A 298 -24.70 14.26 -0.13
N ALA A 299 -24.44 14.84 1.06
CA ALA A 299 -25.40 15.69 1.76
C ALA A 299 -25.79 16.94 0.95
N ARG A 300 -24.82 17.59 0.29
CA ARG A 300 -25.06 18.75 -0.58
C ARG A 300 -25.96 18.37 -1.76
N ARG A 301 -25.63 17.30 -2.48
CA ARG A 301 -26.45 16.80 -3.62
C ARG A 301 -27.87 16.45 -3.20
N GLN A 302 -28.04 15.82 -2.04
CA GLN A 302 -29.37 15.51 -1.51
C GLN A 302 -30.18 16.78 -1.18
N THR A 303 -29.52 17.81 -0.65
CA THR A 303 -30.15 19.09 -0.34
C THR A 303 -30.58 19.81 -1.64
N GLU A 304 -29.70 19.84 -2.62
CA GLU A 304 -29.96 20.42 -3.94
C GLU A 304 -31.15 19.71 -4.62
N LYS A 305 -31.19 18.38 -4.61
CA LYS A 305 -32.30 17.59 -5.16
C LYS A 305 -33.62 17.95 -4.48
N ARG A 306 -33.65 17.99 -3.15
CA ARG A 306 -34.87 18.35 -2.39
C ARG A 306 -35.35 19.79 -2.71
N LEU A 307 -34.40 20.71 -2.94
CA LEU A 307 -34.74 22.10 -3.30
C LEU A 307 -35.41 22.17 -4.69
N VAL A 308 -34.79 21.48 -5.67
CA VAL A 308 -35.37 21.40 -7.04
C VAL A 308 -36.76 20.79 -7.03
N GLU A 309 -36.99 19.69 -6.29
CA GLU A 309 -38.29 19.07 -6.13
C GLU A 309 -39.32 20.03 -5.54
N LYS A 310 -38.97 20.80 -4.49
CA LYS A 310 -39.85 21.79 -3.89
C LYS A 310 -40.23 22.89 -4.88
N ILE A 311 -39.27 23.40 -5.65
CA ILE A 311 -39.51 24.46 -6.66
C ILE A 311 -40.44 23.92 -7.75
N SER A 312 -40.21 22.69 -8.24
CA SER A 312 -41.03 22.09 -9.28
C SER A 312 -42.46 21.84 -8.83
N VAL A 313 -42.73 21.49 -7.58
CA VAL A 313 -44.04 21.32 -7.00
C VAL A 313 -44.78 22.68 -6.85
N SER A 314 -44.00 23.71 -6.43
CA SER A 314 -44.56 25.07 -6.29
C SER A 314 -44.95 25.70 -7.63
N ALA A 315 -44.22 25.38 -8.73
CA ALA A 315 -44.48 25.90 -10.06
C ALA A 315 -45.71 25.22 -10.76
N LYS A 316 -46.20 24.11 -10.23
CA LYS A 316 -47.36 23.38 -10.75
C LYS A 316 -48.68 23.76 -10.04
N LYS A 317 -48.62 24.57 -9.00
CA LYS A 317 -49.75 25.16 -8.33
C LYS A 317 -50.02 26.58 -8.82
#